data_d16ed1e1469d011c27e3eaf455af99e4
#
_entry.id   d16ed1e1469d011c27e3eaf455af99e4
#
_cell.length_a   1.000
_cell.length_b   1.000
_cell.length_c   1.000
_cell.angle_alpha   90.00
_cell.angle_beta   90.00
_cell.angle_gamma   90.00
#
_symmetry.space_group_name_H-M   'P 1'
#
loop_
_entity.id
_entity.type
_entity.pdbx_description
1 polymer ?
#
loop_
_entity_poly.entity_id
_entity_poly.type
_entity_poly.pdbx_seq_one_letter_code
_entity_poly.pdbx_strand_id
1 'polypeptide(L)'
;MTKDILIVGAGVVGSNLANELRRLSPDVYDKEKHERNRITRTTYDLIFICVDTPYTREDPNNMTQVVEAISENQRRLKGDGVFVIKSTVLPYRAHLLRKVFRERIVFSPEFYGDTPSSKDVHFDFTILGGDKADCIKVQRILQNRYTGSHSFKIVSPELACLAKYMENAFLATKVSFCAQFFEICKEMDVNYEELRELFILDPRVGASHTFIHSDSPYWDSHCLNKDVAAIAEAANNNAFLDSLIDWNDKQKNRYSKHKNRRTKRDAVTKRYSDSISMVFASPDYAEQKAALGSIH
;
A
#
# COMPACT_ATOMS: atom_id res chain seq x y z
N MET A 1 -26.60 -10.45 12.33
CA MET A 1 -26.14 -9.47 13.31
C MET A 1 -25.07 -8.62 12.65
N THR A 2 -25.23 -7.30 12.62
CA THR A 2 -24.19 -6.36 12.19
C THR A 2 -22.99 -6.50 13.11
N LYS A 3 -21.79 -6.62 12.54
CA LYS A 3 -20.54 -6.68 13.31
C LYS A 3 -20.03 -5.27 13.56
N ASP A 4 -19.58 -5.01 14.80
CA ASP A 4 -19.12 -3.71 15.21
C ASP A 4 -17.64 -3.54 14.85
N ILE A 5 -17.35 -2.49 14.07
CA ILE A 5 -16.02 -2.24 13.51
C ILE A 5 -15.58 -0.83 13.91
N LEU A 6 -14.35 -0.70 14.39
CA LEU A 6 -13.67 0.57 14.60
C LEU A 6 -12.45 0.67 13.67
N ILE A 7 -12.22 1.82 13.10
CA ILE A 7 -11.01 2.17 12.35
C ILE A 7 -10.28 3.27 13.14
N VAL A 8 -9.06 2.99 13.57
CA VAL A 8 -8.17 3.92 14.28
C VAL A 8 -7.13 4.45 13.32
N GLY A 9 -7.11 5.77 13.14
CA GLY A 9 -6.35 6.49 12.11
C GLY A 9 -7.18 6.79 10.87
N ALA A 10 -7.39 8.09 10.56
CA ALA A 10 -8.15 8.58 9.41
C ALA A 10 -7.23 9.22 8.34
N GLY A 11 -6.02 8.70 8.19
CA GLY A 11 -5.10 8.97 7.10
C GLY A 11 -5.60 8.39 5.78
N VAL A 12 -4.71 8.25 4.79
CA VAL A 12 -5.04 7.67 3.47
C VAL A 12 -5.60 6.26 3.63
N VAL A 13 -4.91 5.39 4.36
CA VAL A 13 -5.30 3.99 4.57
C VAL A 13 -6.65 3.89 5.27
N GLY A 14 -6.80 4.55 6.43
CA GLY A 14 -8.05 4.46 7.21
C GLY A 14 -9.24 5.05 6.50
N SER A 15 -9.06 6.16 5.75
CA SER A 15 -10.15 6.77 4.97
C SER A 15 -10.58 5.89 3.80
N ASN A 16 -9.63 5.27 3.08
CA ASN A 16 -9.94 4.32 2.02
C ASN A 16 -10.64 3.08 2.58
N LEU A 17 -10.15 2.52 3.69
CA LEU A 17 -10.78 1.40 4.38
C LEU A 17 -12.20 1.74 4.85
N ALA A 18 -12.43 2.93 5.42
CA ALA A 18 -13.76 3.36 5.86
C ALA A 18 -14.75 3.44 4.68
N ASN A 19 -14.31 3.99 3.54
CA ASN A 19 -15.10 4.00 2.32
C ASN A 19 -15.35 2.58 1.80
N GLU A 20 -14.32 1.78 1.83
CA GLU A 20 -14.38 0.38 1.44
C GLU A 20 -15.38 -0.40 2.28
N LEU A 21 -15.39 -0.22 3.58
CA LEU A 21 -16.28 -0.90 4.53
C LEU A 21 -17.60 -0.15 4.78
N ARG A 22 -17.96 0.87 3.98
CA ARG A 22 -19.14 1.74 4.23
C ARG A 22 -20.45 0.97 4.44
N ARG A 23 -20.60 -0.19 3.79
CA ARG A 23 -21.80 -1.05 3.95
C ARG A 23 -21.89 -1.70 5.33
N LEU A 24 -20.77 -1.81 6.04
CA LEU A 24 -20.70 -2.32 7.41
C LEU A 24 -20.78 -1.19 8.45
N SER A 25 -20.87 0.06 8.01
CA SER A 25 -20.98 1.26 8.85
C SER A 25 -19.94 1.29 9.98
N PRO A 26 -18.62 1.30 9.66
CA PRO A 26 -17.59 1.34 10.67
C PRO A 26 -17.58 2.67 11.40
N ASP A 27 -17.27 2.65 12.69
CA ASP A 27 -16.88 3.82 13.43
C ASP A 27 -15.45 4.20 13.07
N VAL A 28 -15.11 5.50 13.12
CA VAL A 28 -13.79 6.03 12.80
C VAL A 28 -13.30 6.88 13.96
N TYR A 29 -12.07 6.72 14.36
CA TYR A 29 -11.39 7.52 15.38
C TYR A 29 -10.00 7.94 14.89
N ASP A 30 -9.69 9.23 15.01
CA ASP A 30 -8.38 9.79 14.76
C ASP A 30 -8.02 10.78 15.87
N LYS A 31 -6.82 10.63 16.44
CA LYS A 31 -6.35 11.43 17.57
C LYS A 31 -6.07 12.90 17.15
N GLU A 32 -5.67 13.12 15.90
CA GLU A 32 -5.31 14.44 15.39
C GLU A 32 -6.41 15.07 14.52
N LYS A 33 -7.16 14.23 13.79
CA LYS A 33 -8.21 14.67 12.87
C LYS A 33 -9.59 14.49 13.49
N HIS A 34 -9.83 15.22 14.60
CA HIS A 34 -11.06 15.09 15.40
C HIS A 34 -12.34 15.29 14.60
N GLU A 35 -12.31 16.12 13.55
CA GLU A 35 -13.44 16.37 12.64
C GLU A 35 -13.89 15.13 11.85
N ARG A 36 -13.03 14.09 11.79
CA ARG A 36 -13.31 12.80 11.14
C ARG A 36 -13.88 11.75 12.09
N ASN A 37 -13.92 12.05 13.38
CA ASN A 37 -14.36 11.10 14.39
C ASN A 37 -15.85 10.83 14.32
N ARG A 38 -16.21 9.56 14.26
CA ARG A 38 -17.59 9.05 14.34
C ARG A 38 -17.59 7.80 15.20
N ILE A 39 -17.84 7.97 16.50
CA ILE A 39 -17.90 6.90 17.47
C ILE A 39 -19.35 6.75 17.92
N THR A 40 -19.96 5.63 17.58
CA THR A 40 -21.36 5.33 17.92
C THR A 40 -21.49 4.13 18.86
N ARG A 41 -20.40 3.38 19.07
CA ARG A 41 -20.37 2.14 19.85
C ARG A 41 -19.30 2.21 20.93
N THR A 42 -19.45 1.39 21.97
CA THR A 42 -18.50 1.30 23.10
C THR A 42 -17.52 0.13 22.94
N THR A 43 -17.93 -0.93 22.25
CA THR A 43 -17.11 -2.13 22.03
C THR A 43 -17.22 -2.66 20.59
N TYR A 44 -16.18 -3.33 20.13
CA TYR A 44 -16.02 -3.73 18.74
C TYR A 44 -15.58 -5.18 18.57
N ASP A 45 -16.07 -5.81 17.50
CA ASP A 45 -15.61 -7.15 17.05
C ASP A 45 -14.26 -7.07 16.33
N LEU A 46 -14.05 -6.00 15.56
CA LEU A 46 -12.79 -5.70 14.89
C LEU A 46 -12.36 -4.26 15.14
N ILE A 47 -11.09 -4.08 15.45
CA ILE A 47 -10.45 -2.75 15.52
C ILE A 47 -9.29 -2.73 14.53
N PHE A 48 -9.44 -1.94 13.46
CA PHE A 48 -8.39 -1.72 12.48
C PHE A 48 -7.45 -0.63 12.95
N ILE A 49 -6.14 -0.89 12.90
CA ILE A 49 -5.08 0.07 13.21
C ILE A 49 -4.46 0.54 11.89
N CYS A 50 -4.69 1.82 11.57
CA CYS A 50 -4.30 2.47 10.31
C CYS A 50 -3.45 3.72 10.58
N VAL A 51 -2.57 3.65 11.57
CA VAL A 51 -1.68 4.75 11.97
C VAL A 51 -0.33 4.64 11.26
N ASP A 52 0.45 5.72 11.27
CA ASP A 52 1.75 5.76 10.62
C ASP A 52 2.82 4.96 11.37
N THR A 53 3.83 4.49 10.62
CA THR A 53 5.03 3.83 11.13
C THR A 53 6.24 4.49 10.50
N PRO A 54 6.65 5.67 11.00
CA PRO A 54 7.72 6.46 10.38
C PRO A 54 9.06 5.74 10.43
N TYR A 55 9.89 6.05 9.43
CA TYR A 55 11.26 5.58 9.32
C TYR A 55 12.24 6.63 9.84
N THR A 56 13.18 6.19 10.67
CA THR A 56 14.47 6.87 10.91
C THR A 56 15.58 5.83 10.85
N ARG A 57 16.85 6.24 10.74
CA ARG A 57 17.97 5.30 10.79
C ARG A 57 18.05 4.55 12.12
N GLU A 58 17.75 5.24 13.21
CA GLU A 58 17.81 4.70 14.57
C GLU A 58 16.62 3.76 14.85
N ASP A 59 15.50 4.01 14.20
CA ASP A 59 14.28 3.20 14.31
C ASP A 59 13.62 3.05 12.93
N PRO A 60 14.03 2.03 12.14
CA PRO A 60 13.56 1.85 10.77
C PRO A 60 12.06 1.66 10.61
N ASN A 61 11.38 1.31 11.69
CA ASN A 61 9.93 1.12 11.69
C ASN A 61 9.37 1.49 13.06
N ASN A 62 9.26 2.78 13.33
CA ASN A 62 8.79 3.26 14.62
C ASN A 62 7.35 2.83 14.88
N MET A 63 7.16 2.02 15.91
CA MET A 63 5.91 1.39 16.26
C MET A 63 5.10 2.15 17.34
N THR A 64 5.58 3.31 17.78
CA THR A 64 4.99 4.06 18.90
C THR A 64 3.49 4.28 18.70
N GLN A 65 3.08 4.79 17.53
CA GLN A 65 1.66 5.05 17.25
C GLN A 65 0.84 3.75 17.20
N VAL A 66 1.39 2.64 16.71
CA VAL A 66 0.70 1.34 16.68
C VAL A 66 0.50 0.81 18.09
N VAL A 67 1.53 0.88 18.92
CA VAL A 67 1.48 0.45 20.34
C VAL A 67 0.48 1.30 21.12
N GLU A 68 0.51 2.62 20.97
CA GLU A 68 -0.47 3.53 21.57
C GLU A 68 -1.89 3.21 21.12
N ALA A 69 -2.11 3.07 19.81
CA ALA A 69 -3.44 2.79 19.27
C ALA A 69 -4.02 1.46 19.77
N ILE A 70 -3.21 0.41 19.90
CA ILE A 70 -3.65 -0.85 20.52
C ILE A 70 -3.96 -0.62 22.00
N SER A 71 -3.05 -0.03 22.78
CA SER A 71 -3.17 0.15 24.23
C SER A 71 -4.41 0.98 24.62
N GLU A 72 -4.65 2.09 23.92
CA GLU A 72 -5.79 2.99 24.17
C GLU A 72 -7.14 2.33 23.83
N ASN A 73 -7.15 1.32 22.94
CA ASN A 73 -8.38 0.69 22.48
C ASN A 73 -8.59 -0.75 23.00
N GLN A 74 -7.71 -1.28 23.86
CA GLN A 74 -7.89 -2.63 24.46
C GLN A 74 -9.26 -2.80 25.13
N ARG A 75 -9.69 -1.81 25.94
CA ARG A 75 -10.98 -1.85 26.63
C ARG A 75 -12.20 -1.77 25.71
N ARG A 76 -11.99 -1.34 24.47
CA ARG A 76 -13.03 -1.27 23.44
C ARG A 76 -13.11 -2.56 22.62
N LEU A 77 -12.13 -3.44 22.72
CA LEU A 77 -12.17 -4.73 22.06
C LEU A 77 -13.06 -5.70 22.83
N LYS A 78 -14.01 -6.35 22.17
CA LYS A 78 -14.80 -7.43 22.78
C LYS A 78 -13.89 -8.59 23.17
N GLY A 79 -14.28 -9.40 24.14
CA GLY A 79 -13.44 -10.48 24.64
C GLY A 79 -12.98 -11.51 23.60
N ASP A 80 -13.72 -11.65 22.52
CA ASP A 80 -13.36 -12.46 21.36
C ASP A 80 -12.98 -11.61 20.13
N GLY A 81 -12.84 -10.29 20.29
CA GLY A 81 -12.50 -9.34 19.24
C GLY A 81 -11.09 -9.53 18.69
N VAL A 82 -10.79 -8.86 17.57
CA VAL A 82 -9.48 -8.95 16.90
C VAL A 82 -9.00 -7.56 16.52
N PHE A 83 -7.76 -7.22 16.87
CA PHE A 83 -7.04 -6.10 16.27
C PHE A 83 -6.55 -6.50 14.88
N VAL A 84 -6.82 -5.66 13.88
CA VAL A 84 -6.36 -5.86 12.50
C VAL A 84 -5.39 -4.74 12.13
N ILE A 85 -4.11 -5.07 12.05
CA ILE A 85 -3.05 -4.10 11.77
C ILE A 85 -2.95 -3.90 10.26
N LYS A 86 -3.29 -2.68 9.80
CA LYS A 86 -3.14 -2.22 8.41
C LYS A 86 -1.84 -1.45 8.21
N SER A 87 -1.28 -0.88 9.27
CA SER A 87 0.01 -0.20 9.27
C SER A 87 1.11 -1.14 8.78
N THR A 88 2.08 -0.62 8.04
CA THR A 88 3.23 -1.40 7.57
C THR A 88 4.16 -1.70 8.73
N VAL A 89 4.42 -2.98 9.00
CA VAL A 89 5.19 -3.47 10.14
C VAL A 89 6.29 -4.41 9.67
N LEU A 90 7.53 -4.23 10.13
CA LEU A 90 8.62 -5.16 9.85
C LEU A 90 8.32 -6.55 10.44
N PRO A 91 8.69 -7.65 9.75
CA PRO A 91 8.34 -9.02 10.16
C PRO A 91 8.71 -9.34 11.62
N TYR A 92 9.90 -8.97 12.07
CA TYR A 92 10.33 -9.22 13.45
C TYR A 92 9.55 -8.39 14.48
N ARG A 93 9.06 -7.20 14.10
CA ARG A 93 8.21 -6.36 14.95
C ARG A 93 6.81 -6.93 15.08
N ALA A 94 6.29 -7.59 14.06
CA ALA A 94 5.03 -8.31 14.14
C ALA A 94 5.08 -9.40 15.22
N HIS A 95 6.19 -10.15 15.29
CA HIS A 95 6.42 -11.12 16.37
C HIS A 95 6.45 -10.45 17.75
N LEU A 96 7.15 -9.31 17.89
CA LEU A 96 7.23 -8.58 19.15
C LEU A 96 5.86 -8.06 19.61
N LEU A 97 5.06 -7.49 18.72
CA LEU A 97 3.71 -7.02 19.05
C LEU A 97 2.86 -8.16 19.62
N ARG A 98 2.86 -9.33 18.98
CA ARG A 98 2.09 -10.49 19.46
C ARG A 98 2.60 -11.05 20.77
N LYS A 99 3.89 -10.88 21.08
CA LYS A 99 4.47 -11.29 22.37
C LYS A 99 4.12 -10.33 23.51
N VAL A 100 4.05 -9.02 23.20
CA VAL A 100 3.76 -7.96 24.19
C VAL A 100 2.27 -7.89 24.49
N PHE A 101 1.47 -7.86 23.43
CA PHE A 101 0.02 -7.82 23.58
C PHE A 101 -0.56 -9.24 23.56
N ARG A 102 -1.39 -9.53 24.57
CA ARG A 102 -2.07 -10.84 24.69
C ARG A 102 -3.36 -10.92 23.87
N GLU A 103 -3.73 -9.82 23.25
CA GLU A 103 -4.89 -9.70 22.37
C GLU A 103 -4.68 -10.47 21.07
N ARG A 104 -5.79 -10.81 20.45
CA ARG A 104 -5.79 -11.39 19.10
C ARG A 104 -5.40 -10.35 18.09
N ILE A 105 -4.28 -10.55 17.40
CA ILE A 105 -3.73 -9.64 16.42
C ILE A 105 -3.60 -10.36 15.07
N VAL A 106 -4.19 -9.75 14.03
CA VAL A 106 -4.05 -10.15 12.63
C VAL A 106 -3.41 -9.00 11.86
N PHE A 107 -2.37 -9.28 11.07
CA PHE A 107 -1.74 -8.33 10.16
C PHE A 107 -2.42 -8.44 8.79
N SER A 108 -2.90 -7.33 8.28
CA SER A 108 -3.57 -7.27 6.98
C SER A 108 -3.08 -6.05 6.21
N PRO A 109 -1.88 -6.12 5.60
CA PRO A 109 -1.30 -5.01 4.87
C PRO A 109 -2.26 -4.52 3.79
N GLU A 110 -2.15 -3.24 3.46
CA GLU A 110 -2.91 -2.61 2.40
C GLU A 110 -2.03 -2.39 1.16
N PHE A 111 -2.67 -2.21 0.03
CA PHE A 111 -2.02 -2.01 -1.27
C PHE A 111 -2.55 -0.76 -1.97
N TYR A 112 -3.20 0.14 -1.22
CA TYR A 112 -3.72 1.40 -1.75
C TYR A 112 -2.57 2.31 -2.20
N GLY A 113 -2.73 2.95 -3.35
CA GLY A 113 -1.80 3.97 -3.80
C GLY A 113 -2.29 5.38 -3.52
N ASP A 114 -1.36 6.34 -3.45
CA ASP A 114 -1.64 7.76 -3.20
C ASP A 114 -1.92 8.56 -4.49
N THR A 115 -1.77 7.95 -5.65
CA THR A 115 -1.97 8.64 -6.92
C THR A 115 -3.43 8.58 -7.36
N PRO A 116 -3.94 9.56 -8.13
CA PRO A 116 -5.29 9.52 -8.68
C PRO A 116 -5.59 8.23 -9.45
N SER A 117 -4.63 7.72 -10.21
CA SER A 117 -4.74 6.47 -10.98
C SER A 117 -4.81 5.20 -10.11
N SER A 118 -4.32 5.25 -8.87
CA SER A 118 -4.40 4.10 -7.96
C SER A 118 -5.74 3.97 -7.25
N LYS A 119 -6.58 5.01 -7.28
CA LYS A 119 -7.93 4.97 -6.69
C LYS A 119 -8.87 4.03 -7.43
N ASP A 120 -8.59 3.76 -8.69
CA ASP A 120 -9.39 2.88 -9.56
C ASP A 120 -8.90 1.43 -9.54
N VAL A 121 -7.77 1.14 -8.84
CA VAL A 121 -7.27 -0.23 -8.69
C VAL A 121 -8.09 -0.94 -7.62
N HIS A 122 -8.87 -1.92 -8.04
CA HIS A 122 -9.61 -2.79 -7.15
C HIS A 122 -8.82 -4.08 -6.92
N PHE A 123 -8.46 -4.33 -5.67
CA PHE A 123 -7.84 -5.60 -5.28
C PHE A 123 -8.94 -6.62 -4.95
N ASP A 124 -8.91 -7.76 -5.64
CA ASP A 124 -9.81 -8.89 -5.41
C ASP A 124 -9.23 -9.90 -4.41
N PHE A 125 -8.27 -9.46 -3.59
CA PHE A 125 -7.67 -10.27 -2.55
C PHE A 125 -7.45 -9.48 -1.25
N THR A 126 -7.38 -10.23 -0.14
CA THR A 126 -6.96 -9.74 1.18
C THR A 126 -5.99 -10.73 1.81
N ILE A 127 -4.84 -10.25 2.27
CA ILE A 127 -3.87 -11.05 3.03
C ILE A 127 -4.18 -10.90 4.53
N LEU A 128 -4.22 -12.03 5.24
CA LEU A 128 -4.44 -12.08 6.68
C LEU A 128 -3.32 -12.91 7.33
N GLY A 129 -2.45 -12.27 8.09
CA GLY A 129 -1.34 -12.91 8.81
C GLY A 129 -1.61 -12.99 10.29
N GLY A 130 -1.81 -14.18 10.83
CA GLY A 130 -2.12 -14.36 12.25
C GLY A 130 -2.52 -15.79 12.60
N ASP A 131 -3.08 -15.97 13.80
CA ASP A 131 -3.65 -17.26 14.16
C ASP A 131 -4.83 -17.59 13.25
N LYS A 132 -4.89 -18.82 12.80
CA LYS A 132 -5.88 -19.27 11.80
C LYS A 132 -7.32 -18.97 12.21
N ALA A 133 -7.64 -19.17 13.50
CA ALA A 133 -8.99 -18.90 14.02
C ALA A 133 -9.36 -17.41 13.93
N ASP A 134 -8.41 -16.52 14.27
CA ASP A 134 -8.60 -15.09 14.22
C ASP A 134 -8.69 -14.58 12.77
N CYS A 135 -7.83 -15.08 11.88
CA CYS A 135 -7.90 -14.79 10.45
C CYS A 135 -9.25 -15.22 9.86
N ILE A 136 -9.76 -16.40 10.21
CA ILE A 136 -11.09 -16.87 9.76
C ILE A 136 -12.20 -15.96 10.28
N LYS A 137 -12.10 -15.48 11.53
CA LYS A 137 -13.07 -14.53 12.08
C LYS A 137 -13.08 -13.23 11.28
N VAL A 138 -11.90 -12.65 11.04
CA VAL A 138 -11.75 -11.43 10.21
C VAL A 138 -12.30 -11.67 8.81
N GLN A 139 -11.92 -12.76 8.15
CA GLN A 139 -12.45 -13.16 6.84
C GLN A 139 -13.97 -13.19 6.81
N ARG A 140 -14.61 -13.89 7.75
CA ARG A 140 -16.09 -14.03 7.80
C ARG A 140 -16.79 -12.68 7.94
N ILE A 141 -16.22 -11.74 8.69
CA ILE A 141 -16.78 -10.39 8.86
C ILE A 141 -16.64 -9.60 7.56
N LEU A 142 -15.45 -9.63 6.94
CA LEU A 142 -15.15 -8.87 5.74
C LEU A 142 -15.81 -9.45 4.48
N GLN A 143 -15.99 -10.76 4.41
CA GLN A 143 -16.57 -11.45 3.25
C GLN A 143 -17.97 -10.94 2.90
N ASN A 144 -18.75 -10.51 3.89
CA ASN A 144 -20.10 -9.95 3.68
C ASN A 144 -20.09 -8.60 2.92
N ARG A 145 -18.94 -7.99 2.75
CA ARG A 145 -18.77 -6.77 2.00
C ARG A 145 -18.55 -6.98 0.51
N TYR A 146 -17.82 -8.02 0.16
CA TYR A 146 -17.41 -8.26 -1.21
C TYR A 146 -18.52 -8.95 -2.01
N THR A 147 -18.81 -8.40 -3.20
CA THR A 147 -19.70 -9.02 -4.17
C THR A 147 -18.82 -9.62 -5.27
N GLY A 148 -18.85 -10.94 -5.46
CA GLY A 148 -18.03 -11.63 -6.45
C GLY A 148 -16.90 -12.48 -5.83
N SER A 149 -15.95 -12.88 -6.64
CA SER A 149 -14.82 -13.71 -6.21
C SER A 149 -13.75 -12.84 -5.53
N HIS A 150 -13.83 -12.71 -4.20
CA HIS A 150 -12.75 -12.09 -3.41
C HIS A 150 -11.94 -13.16 -2.69
N SER A 151 -10.65 -13.17 -2.91
CA SER A 151 -9.72 -14.16 -2.37
C SER A 151 -9.16 -13.71 -1.01
N PHE A 152 -9.21 -14.60 -0.01
CA PHE A 152 -8.52 -14.39 1.26
C PHE A 152 -7.33 -15.34 1.38
N LYS A 153 -6.14 -14.79 1.64
CA LYS A 153 -4.92 -15.57 1.85
C LYS A 153 -4.55 -15.53 3.32
N ILE A 154 -4.70 -16.66 4.00
CA ILE A 154 -4.31 -16.80 5.41
C ILE A 154 -2.89 -17.33 5.46
N VAL A 155 -1.98 -16.57 6.08
CA VAL A 155 -0.55 -16.83 6.12
C VAL A 155 0.03 -16.53 7.51
N SER A 156 1.35 -16.72 7.70
CA SER A 156 2.00 -16.26 8.93
C SER A 156 2.03 -14.72 9.01
N PRO A 157 2.10 -14.13 10.21
CA PRO A 157 2.25 -12.69 10.40
C PRO A 157 3.44 -12.12 9.63
N GLU A 158 4.58 -12.80 9.70
CA GLU A 158 5.83 -12.38 9.07
C GLU A 158 5.69 -12.36 7.55
N LEU A 159 5.05 -13.38 6.97
CA LEU A 159 4.84 -13.47 5.52
C LEU A 159 3.89 -12.36 5.03
N ALA A 160 2.82 -12.09 5.79
CA ALA A 160 1.91 -10.99 5.47
C ALA A 160 2.62 -9.63 5.47
N CYS A 161 3.44 -9.38 6.49
CA CYS A 161 4.21 -8.14 6.60
C CYS A 161 5.25 -8.03 5.46
N LEU A 162 6.02 -9.10 5.20
CA LEU A 162 7.07 -9.08 4.19
C LEU A 162 6.51 -8.89 2.77
N ALA A 163 5.32 -9.41 2.48
CA ALA A 163 4.66 -9.22 1.19
C ALA A 163 4.47 -7.74 0.83
N LYS A 164 4.14 -6.89 1.81
CA LYS A 164 4.00 -5.44 1.60
C LYS A 164 5.34 -4.77 1.29
N TYR A 165 6.40 -5.12 2.00
CA TYR A 165 7.74 -4.59 1.73
C TYR A 165 8.26 -5.02 0.36
N MET A 166 8.03 -6.29 -0.01
CA MET A 166 8.43 -6.80 -1.33
C MET A 166 7.72 -6.05 -2.45
N GLU A 167 6.40 -5.80 -2.31
CA GLU A 167 5.64 -5.00 -3.28
C GLU A 167 6.21 -3.59 -3.42
N ASN A 168 6.36 -2.85 -2.31
CA ASN A 168 6.84 -1.48 -2.35
C ASN A 168 8.28 -1.40 -2.93
N ALA A 169 9.16 -2.32 -2.57
CA ALA A 169 10.51 -2.40 -3.15
C ALA A 169 10.48 -2.70 -4.66
N PHE A 170 9.59 -3.58 -5.10
CA PHE A 170 9.41 -3.87 -6.52
C PHE A 170 8.87 -2.66 -7.30
N LEU A 171 7.89 -1.94 -6.74
CA LEU A 171 7.34 -0.72 -7.36
C LEU A 171 8.41 0.39 -7.47
N ALA A 172 9.22 0.58 -6.43
CA ALA A 172 10.36 1.49 -6.47
C ALA A 172 11.39 1.08 -7.54
N THR A 173 11.66 -0.22 -7.67
CA THR A 173 12.53 -0.78 -8.72
C THR A 173 11.99 -0.48 -10.11
N LYS A 174 10.69 -0.67 -10.34
CA LYS A 174 10.05 -0.34 -11.63
C LYS A 174 10.22 1.13 -11.98
N VAL A 175 9.96 2.03 -11.04
CA VAL A 175 10.14 3.48 -11.27
C VAL A 175 11.59 3.79 -11.59
N SER A 176 12.56 3.26 -10.83
CA SER A 176 13.98 3.52 -11.06
C SER A 176 14.45 2.96 -12.42
N PHE A 177 14.02 1.75 -12.77
CA PHE A 177 14.32 1.14 -14.07
C PHE A 177 13.78 2.00 -15.22
N CYS A 178 12.51 2.40 -15.14
CA CYS A 178 11.88 3.24 -16.16
C CYS A 178 12.51 4.63 -16.24
N ALA A 179 12.89 5.21 -15.11
CA ALA A 179 13.58 6.50 -15.04
C ALA A 179 15.00 6.41 -15.66
N GLN A 180 15.70 5.28 -15.49
CA GLN A 180 16.97 5.05 -16.19
C GLN A 180 16.77 5.03 -17.70
N PHE A 181 15.74 4.35 -18.20
CA PHE A 181 15.44 4.33 -19.63
C PHE A 181 14.98 5.69 -20.16
N PHE A 182 14.28 6.47 -19.35
CA PHE A 182 13.97 7.87 -19.68
C PHE A 182 15.24 8.71 -19.92
N GLU A 183 16.29 8.54 -19.09
CA GLU A 183 17.58 9.22 -19.32
C GLU A 183 18.28 8.72 -20.59
N ILE A 184 18.26 7.41 -20.85
CA ILE A 184 18.81 6.81 -22.08
C ILE A 184 18.08 7.36 -23.32
N CYS A 185 16.76 7.46 -23.28
CA CYS A 185 15.98 8.05 -24.37
C CYS A 185 16.40 9.48 -24.68
N LYS A 186 16.66 10.28 -23.64
CA LYS A 186 17.17 11.65 -23.82
C LYS A 186 18.54 11.69 -24.49
N GLU A 187 19.43 10.76 -24.15
CA GLU A 187 20.76 10.65 -24.74
C GLU A 187 20.72 10.20 -26.21
N MET A 188 19.72 9.38 -26.58
CA MET A 188 19.54 8.81 -27.91
C MET A 188 18.55 9.58 -28.78
N ASP A 189 18.01 10.72 -28.31
CA ASP A 189 16.96 11.50 -28.98
C ASP A 189 15.72 10.67 -29.34
N VAL A 190 15.30 9.79 -28.43
CA VAL A 190 14.11 8.92 -28.53
C VAL A 190 13.03 9.38 -27.58
N ASN A 191 11.77 9.28 -27.99
CA ASN A 191 10.64 9.60 -27.13
C ASN A 191 10.38 8.47 -26.12
N TYR A 192 10.51 8.76 -24.83
CA TYR A 192 10.26 7.77 -23.77
C TYR A 192 8.79 7.32 -23.72
N GLU A 193 7.82 8.21 -23.97
CA GLU A 193 6.40 7.85 -23.90
C GLU A 193 6.06 6.81 -24.99
N GLU A 194 6.60 6.99 -26.18
CA GLU A 194 6.46 6.02 -27.29
C GLU A 194 7.14 4.68 -26.96
N LEU A 195 8.37 4.74 -26.44
CA LEU A 195 9.08 3.52 -26.00
C LEU A 195 8.29 2.78 -24.91
N ARG A 196 7.75 3.53 -23.96
CA ARG A 196 6.93 2.95 -22.89
C ARG A 196 5.70 2.24 -23.43
N GLU A 197 4.98 2.84 -24.39
CA GLU A 197 3.80 2.20 -25.01
C GLU A 197 4.15 0.86 -25.67
N LEU A 198 5.31 0.75 -26.29
CA LEU A 198 5.80 -0.52 -26.84
C LEU A 198 6.17 -1.51 -25.72
N PHE A 199 6.82 -1.02 -24.66
CA PHE A 199 7.30 -1.85 -23.56
C PHE A 199 6.13 -2.52 -22.81
N ILE A 200 5.02 -1.81 -22.59
CA ILE A 200 3.85 -2.33 -21.87
C ILE A 200 2.95 -3.24 -22.72
N LEU A 201 3.23 -3.44 -24.01
CA LEU A 201 2.54 -4.45 -24.82
C LEU A 201 2.79 -5.88 -24.30
N ASP A 202 3.94 -6.11 -23.67
CA ASP A 202 4.19 -7.39 -23.01
C ASP A 202 3.42 -7.43 -21.66
N PRO A 203 2.42 -8.31 -21.49
CA PRO A 203 1.60 -8.37 -20.28
C PRO A 203 2.41 -8.70 -19.02
N ARG A 204 3.59 -9.28 -19.13
CA ARG A 204 4.50 -9.57 -18.02
C ARG A 204 5.06 -8.29 -17.39
N VAL A 205 5.07 -7.18 -18.11
CA VAL A 205 5.57 -5.88 -17.63
C VAL A 205 4.56 -5.21 -16.72
N GLY A 206 3.30 -5.12 -17.12
CA GLY A 206 2.24 -4.38 -16.46
C GLY A 206 2.49 -2.86 -16.46
N ALA A 207 1.49 -2.07 -16.79
CA ALA A 207 1.61 -0.61 -16.97
C ALA A 207 1.85 0.20 -15.69
N SER A 208 1.50 -0.36 -14.51
CA SER A 208 1.67 0.33 -13.24
C SER A 208 3.14 0.69 -12.97
N HIS A 209 3.40 1.94 -12.50
CA HIS A 209 4.73 2.44 -12.13
C HIS A 209 5.76 2.48 -13.28
N THR A 210 5.31 2.52 -14.54
CA THR A 210 6.17 2.69 -15.72
C THR A 210 6.14 4.11 -16.26
N PHE A 211 5.22 4.96 -15.84
CA PHE A 211 5.16 6.36 -16.22
C PHE A 211 6.23 7.18 -15.49
N ILE A 212 6.93 8.05 -16.22
CA ILE A 212 7.98 8.93 -15.67
C ILE A 212 7.62 10.39 -15.90
N HIS A 213 7.65 11.17 -14.81
CA HIS A 213 7.54 12.61 -14.90
C HIS A 213 8.88 13.21 -15.30
N SER A 214 8.91 13.97 -16.39
CA SER A 214 10.15 14.51 -16.97
C SER A 214 10.90 15.49 -16.05
N ASP A 215 10.21 16.10 -15.09
CA ASP A 215 10.78 17.03 -14.11
C ASP A 215 11.16 16.33 -12.78
N SER A 216 10.77 15.07 -12.61
CA SER A 216 11.02 14.29 -11.39
C SER A 216 11.12 12.78 -11.71
N PRO A 217 12.13 12.34 -12.51
CA PRO A 217 12.32 10.94 -12.88
C PRO A 217 12.96 10.15 -11.73
N TYR A 218 12.24 10.07 -10.63
CA TYR A 218 12.59 9.35 -9.41
C TYR A 218 11.32 9.07 -8.60
N TRP A 219 11.37 8.11 -7.68
CA TRP A 219 10.28 7.91 -6.74
C TRP A 219 10.46 8.78 -5.49
N ASP A 220 9.37 9.39 -5.03
CA ASP A 220 9.33 10.28 -3.88
C ASP A 220 7.93 10.24 -3.22
N SER A 221 7.39 9.05 -3.01
CA SER A 221 6.17 8.87 -2.24
C SER A 221 6.49 8.59 -0.78
N HIS A 222 5.58 8.96 0.12
CA HIS A 222 5.70 8.68 1.54
C HIS A 222 5.95 7.18 1.81
N CYS A 223 5.18 6.31 1.16
CA CYS A 223 5.27 4.86 1.37
C CYS A 223 6.58 4.27 0.84
N LEU A 224 6.96 4.58 -0.41
CA LEU A 224 8.18 3.99 -0.99
C LEU A 224 9.42 4.45 -0.24
N ASN A 225 9.52 5.74 0.11
CA ASN A 225 10.68 6.28 0.81
C ASN A 225 10.92 5.58 2.15
N LYS A 226 9.89 5.42 2.96
CA LYS A 226 10.02 4.80 4.28
C LYS A 226 10.17 3.29 4.22
N ASP A 227 9.39 2.60 3.37
CA ASP A 227 9.33 1.13 3.39
C ASP A 227 10.56 0.50 2.73
N VAL A 228 11.06 1.07 1.62
CA VAL A 228 12.30 0.57 0.99
C VAL A 228 13.50 0.78 1.91
N ALA A 229 13.59 1.95 2.56
CA ALA A 229 14.66 2.21 3.53
C ALA A 229 14.54 1.28 4.76
N ALA A 230 13.33 1.07 5.29
CA ALA A 230 13.11 0.23 6.45
C ALA A 230 13.51 -1.24 6.21
N ILE A 231 13.14 -1.80 5.06
CA ILE A 231 13.48 -3.20 4.76
C ILE A 231 14.96 -3.35 4.40
N ALA A 232 15.58 -2.36 3.75
CA ALA A 232 17.02 -2.36 3.50
C ALA A 232 17.81 -2.35 4.80
N GLU A 233 17.46 -1.49 5.76
CA GLU A 233 18.12 -1.42 7.07
C GLU A 233 17.90 -2.68 7.91
N ALA A 234 16.73 -3.31 7.80
CA ALA A 234 16.40 -4.51 8.56
C ALA A 234 17.04 -5.79 8.01
N ALA A 235 17.54 -5.79 6.77
CA ALA A 235 18.08 -6.96 6.11
C ALA A 235 19.61 -6.97 6.12
N ASN A 236 20.21 -8.15 6.41
CA ASN A 236 21.66 -8.31 6.35
C ASN A 236 22.23 -8.40 4.92
N ASN A 237 21.41 -8.76 3.94
CA ASN A 237 21.78 -8.86 2.53
C ASN A 237 20.91 -7.93 1.70
N ASN A 238 21.28 -6.68 1.64
CA ASN A 238 20.50 -5.57 1.11
C ASN A 238 21.18 -4.82 -0.05
N ALA A 239 22.29 -5.29 -0.57
CA ALA A 239 23.13 -4.59 -1.56
C ALA A 239 22.32 -4.07 -2.77
N PHE A 240 21.30 -4.80 -3.23
CA PHE A 240 20.42 -4.34 -4.31
C PHE A 240 19.57 -3.16 -3.87
N LEU A 241 18.95 -3.23 -2.69
CA LEU A 241 18.08 -2.17 -2.17
C LEU A 241 18.88 -0.90 -1.85
N ASP A 242 20.09 -1.05 -1.29
CA ASP A 242 21.00 0.08 -1.08
C ASP A 242 21.37 0.76 -2.39
N SER A 243 21.70 -0.02 -3.43
CA SER A 243 22.00 0.52 -4.75
C SER A 243 20.79 1.22 -5.38
N LEU A 244 19.59 0.71 -5.15
CA LEU A 244 18.34 1.30 -5.61
C LEU A 244 18.09 2.65 -4.93
N ILE A 245 18.26 2.74 -3.60
CA ILE A 245 18.12 3.96 -2.80
C ILE A 245 19.17 4.99 -3.26
N ASP A 246 20.43 4.61 -3.33
CA ASP A 246 21.52 5.48 -3.77
C ASP A 246 21.30 6.06 -5.16
N TRP A 247 20.83 5.23 -6.10
CA TRP A 247 20.50 5.68 -7.44
C TRP A 247 19.36 6.70 -7.42
N ASN A 248 18.29 6.41 -6.69
CA ASN A 248 17.14 7.30 -6.55
C ASN A 248 17.53 8.65 -5.94
N ASP A 249 18.35 8.64 -4.88
CA ASP A 249 18.83 9.87 -4.23
C ASP A 249 19.71 10.71 -5.15
N LYS A 250 20.56 10.09 -5.97
CA LYS A 250 21.33 10.78 -7.01
C LYS A 250 20.42 11.46 -8.03
N GLN A 251 19.37 10.78 -8.50
CA GLN A 251 18.38 11.37 -9.40
C GLN A 251 17.62 12.51 -8.73
N LYS A 252 17.13 12.31 -7.50
CA LYS A 252 16.43 13.35 -6.74
C LYS A 252 17.30 14.61 -6.56
N ASN A 253 18.57 14.42 -6.20
CA ASN A 253 19.53 15.55 -6.07
C ASN A 253 19.81 16.25 -7.40
N ARG A 254 19.91 15.52 -8.50
CA ARG A 254 20.12 16.05 -9.85
C ARG A 254 18.95 16.94 -10.29
N TYR A 255 17.71 16.47 -10.08
CA TYR A 255 16.51 17.15 -10.55
C TYR A 255 15.96 18.20 -9.57
N SER A 256 16.19 18.09 -8.26
CA SER A 256 15.74 19.06 -7.27
C SER A 256 16.35 20.45 -7.47
N LYS A 257 17.58 20.53 -7.99
CA LYS A 257 18.25 21.79 -8.33
C LYS A 257 17.54 22.58 -9.45
N HIS A 258 16.65 21.93 -10.20
CA HIS A 258 15.87 22.52 -11.30
C HIS A 258 14.40 22.83 -10.90
N LYS A 259 13.98 22.52 -9.67
CA LYS A 259 12.58 22.61 -9.19
C LYS A 259 12.02 24.02 -8.93
N ASN A 260 12.70 25.10 -9.28
CA ASN A 260 12.17 26.47 -9.13
C ASN A 260 11.11 26.87 -10.18
N ARG A 261 10.55 25.92 -10.93
CA ARG A 261 9.43 26.17 -11.84
C ARG A 261 8.26 25.22 -11.54
N ARG A 262 7.30 25.70 -10.73
CA ARG A 262 5.93 25.21 -10.68
C ARG A 262 5.32 25.30 -12.08
N THR A 263 5.31 24.24 -12.88
CA THR A 263 4.47 24.20 -14.08
C THR A 263 4.22 22.77 -14.55
N LYS A 264 2.97 22.45 -14.79
CA LYS A 264 2.45 21.31 -15.58
C LYS A 264 2.33 19.93 -14.93
N ARG A 265 2.48 19.77 -13.62
CA ARG A 265 2.21 18.47 -12.95
C ARG A 265 0.76 18.01 -13.17
N ASP A 266 -0.19 18.95 -13.06
CA ASP A 266 -1.63 18.63 -13.18
C ASP A 266 -2.06 18.20 -14.60
N ALA A 267 -1.47 18.80 -15.65
CA ALA A 267 -1.81 18.46 -17.04
C ALA A 267 -1.26 17.08 -17.46
N VAL A 268 -0.09 16.70 -16.96
CA VAL A 268 0.55 15.42 -17.25
C VAL A 268 -0.17 14.29 -16.49
N THR A 269 -0.53 14.53 -15.23
CA THR A 269 -1.32 13.57 -14.42
C THR A 269 -2.68 13.28 -15.07
N LYS A 270 -3.32 14.32 -15.64
CA LYS A 270 -4.60 14.17 -16.36
C LYS A 270 -4.43 13.30 -17.62
N ARG A 271 -3.39 13.56 -18.43
CA ARG A 271 -3.11 12.74 -19.64
C ARG A 271 -2.82 11.28 -19.29
N TYR A 272 -2.12 11.04 -18.19
CA TYR A 272 -1.82 9.68 -17.72
C TYR A 272 -3.09 8.93 -17.27
N SER A 273 -3.97 9.58 -16.53
CA SER A 273 -5.28 9.03 -16.17
C SER A 273 -6.11 8.68 -17.41
N ASP A 274 -6.12 9.57 -18.40
CA ASP A 274 -6.85 9.37 -19.66
C ASP A 274 -6.27 8.19 -20.48
N SER A 275 -4.92 8.05 -20.53
CA SER A 275 -4.25 6.94 -21.24
C SER A 275 -4.49 5.59 -20.57
N ILE A 276 -4.42 5.51 -19.24
CA ILE A 276 -4.74 4.27 -18.49
C ILE A 276 -6.20 3.89 -18.70
N SER A 277 -7.12 4.85 -18.64
CA SER A 277 -8.53 4.60 -18.88
C SER A 277 -8.80 4.04 -20.28
N MET A 278 -8.05 4.51 -21.29
CA MET A 278 -8.13 3.97 -22.66
C MET A 278 -7.60 2.53 -22.77
N VAL A 279 -6.49 2.21 -22.11
CA VAL A 279 -5.93 0.84 -22.15
C VAL A 279 -6.86 -0.16 -21.45
N PHE A 280 -7.41 0.21 -20.28
CA PHE A 280 -8.35 -0.66 -19.55
C PHE A 280 -9.75 -0.72 -20.18
N ALA A 281 -10.13 0.26 -20.99
CA ALA A 281 -11.38 0.28 -21.76
C ALA A 281 -11.25 -0.39 -23.12
N SER A 282 -10.05 -0.82 -23.55
CA SER A 282 -9.88 -1.48 -24.84
C SER A 282 -10.51 -2.88 -24.84
N PRO A 283 -11.21 -3.28 -25.89
CA PRO A 283 -11.72 -4.65 -26.05
C PRO A 283 -10.66 -5.73 -25.90
N ASP A 284 -9.45 -5.46 -26.37
CA ASP A 284 -8.29 -6.36 -26.32
C ASP A 284 -7.86 -6.66 -24.87
N TYR A 285 -7.94 -5.67 -23.95
CA TYR A 285 -7.60 -5.89 -22.55
C TYR A 285 -8.65 -6.78 -21.83
N ALA A 286 -9.92 -6.59 -22.15
CA ALA A 286 -11.00 -7.42 -21.62
C ALA A 286 -10.88 -8.89 -22.08
N GLU A 287 -10.51 -9.11 -23.37
CA GLU A 287 -10.26 -10.44 -23.92
C GLU A 287 -9.01 -11.10 -23.31
N GLN A 288 -7.92 -10.36 -23.13
CA GLN A 288 -6.70 -10.86 -22.50
C GLN A 288 -6.93 -11.22 -21.02
N LYS A 289 -7.72 -10.44 -20.30
CA LYS A 289 -8.09 -10.73 -18.91
C LYS A 289 -8.97 -12.00 -18.82
N ALA A 290 -9.88 -12.20 -19.77
CA ALA A 290 -10.72 -13.40 -19.86
C ALA A 290 -9.89 -14.64 -20.21
N ALA A 291 -8.91 -14.54 -21.10
CA ALA A 291 -8.01 -15.63 -21.49
C ALA A 291 -7.09 -16.07 -20.33
N LEU A 292 -6.61 -15.13 -19.49
CA LEU A 292 -5.78 -15.44 -18.31
C LEU A 292 -6.60 -16.05 -17.15
N GLY A 293 -7.91 -15.79 -17.08
CA GLY A 293 -8.81 -16.38 -16.09
C GLY A 293 -9.22 -17.83 -16.38
N SER A 294 -8.90 -18.35 -17.57
CA SER A 294 -9.25 -19.73 -18.00
C SER A 294 -8.10 -20.74 -17.89
N ILE A 295 -6.94 -20.34 -17.33
CA ILE A 295 -5.79 -21.21 -17.06
C ILE A 295 -5.69 -21.43 -15.55
N HIS A 296 -6.64 -22.19 -15.00
CA HIS A 296 -6.49 -22.89 -13.70
C HIS A 296 -7.40 -24.12 -13.69
#